data_9f729f9718e86f683a09d6907ecaf75e
#
_entry.id   9f729f9718e86f683a09d6907ecaf75e
#
_cell.length_a   1.000
_cell.length_b   1.000
_cell.length_c   1.000
_cell.angle_alpha   90.00
_cell.angle_beta   90.00
_cell.angle_gamma   90.00
#
_symmetry.space_group_name_H-M   'P 1'
#
loop_
_entity.id
_entity.type
_entity.pdbx_description
1 polymer ?
#
loop_
_entity_poly.entity_id
_entity_poly.type
_entity_poly.pdbx_seq_one_letter_code
_entity_poly.pdbx_strand_id
1 'polypeptide(L)'
;QLESLAAAGAFDGIHADRAGVHAAAETILSVASSNAAARESGQGGLFGDVETPHADVRIPPHQAWTVADRMAQEKEAFGFYFSAHPVDRYRHLAEARGARSYGLICQSPMPAPNAEGRAMTIMAAMVEDVRWRETKRGARYASATFSDQSGQFQASCFDEEGCKAIEELARDGDCALLIVELDRLPGEETPRVTVRSVEPFRAIASASRMELTVDVQTADAVEALAALLAGAGGGRSEVFLRAPVNDGQAARVFLGDGYSLGADQVDAIATIKGLTIHKFERMEVKADGYRTRTRRSGMRLVG
;
A
#
# COMPACT_ATOMS: atom_id res chain seq x y z
N GLN A 1 -22.48 -12.37 1.25
CA GLN A 1 -22.01 -12.80 -0.09
C GLN A 1 -21.99 -11.63 -1.08
N LEU A 2 -23.09 -10.82 -1.23
CA LEU A 2 -23.11 -9.69 -2.17
C LEU A 2 -22.08 -8.62 -1.76
N GLU A 3 -21.99 -8.31 -0.47
CA GLU A 3 -20.99 -7.40 0.09
C GLU A 3 -19.55 -7.85 -0.24
N SER A 4 -19.25 -9.13 -0.04
CA SER A 4 -17.94 -9.69 -0.38
C SER A 4 -17.65 -9.59 -1.88
N LEU A 5 -18.65 -9.84 -2.74
CA LEU A 5 -18.50 -9.68 -4.19
C LEU A 5 -18.30 -8.20 -4.59
N ALA A 6 -18.99 -7.26 -3.93
CA ALA A 6 -18.80 -5.84 -4.16
C ALA A 6 -17.41 -5.40 -3.71
N ALA A 7 -16.98 -5.81 -2.53
CA ALA A 7 -15.63 -5.58 -2.01
C ALA A 7 -14.55 -6.11 -2.98
N ALA A 8 -14.83 -7.23 -3.58
CA ALA A 8 -13.99 -7.89 -4.58
C ALA A 8 -13.89 -7.17 -5.94
N GLY A 9 -14.77 -6.20 -6.18
CA GLY A 9 -14.84 -5.54 -7.48
C GLY A 9 -15.57 -6.32 -8.56
N ALA A 10 -16.39 -7.32 -8.19
CA ALA A 10 -17.15 -8.12 -9.15
C ALA A 10 -18.16 -7.25 -9.95
N PHE A 11 -18.50 -6.09 -9.44
CA PHE A 11 -19.45 -5.16 -10.07
C PHE A 11 -18.78 -3.98 -10.79
N ASP A 12 -17.44 -3.88 -10.81
CA ASP A 12 -16.72 -2.73 -11.39
C ASP A 12 -17.06 -2.49 -12.87
N GLY A 13 -17.37 -3.55 -13.62
CA GLY A 13 -17.83 -3.45 -15.01
C GLY A 13 -19.25 -2.89 -15.17
N ILE A 14 -20.04 -2.83 -14.10
CA ILE A 14 -21.43 -2.35 -14.07
C ILE A 14 -21.51 -1.02 -13.32
N HIS A 15 -20.83 -0.90 -12.19
CA HIS A 15 -20.83 0.27 -11.32
C HIS A 15 -19.47 0.47 -10.68
N ALA A 16 -18.82 1.60 -10.98
CA ALA A 16 -17.44 1.86 -10.56
C ALA A 16 -17.27 2.18 -9.06
N ASP A 17 -18.36 2.56 -8.37
CA ASP A 17 -18.32 2.86 -6.93
C ASP A 17 -18.56 1.60 -6.10
N ARG A 18 -17.46 0.90 -5.77
CA ARG A 18 -17.49 -0.30 -4.91
C ARG A 18 -18.09 -0.04 -3.54
N ALA A 19 -17.76 1.12 -2.94
CA ALA A 19 -18.24 1.50 -1.61
C ALA A 19 -19.76 1.67 -1.61
N GLY A 20 -20.31 2.33 -2.64
CA GLY A 20 -21.74 2.49 -2.85
C GLY A 20 -22.47 1.17 -3.06
N VAL A 21 -21.93 0.29 -3.91
CA VAL A 21 -22.50 -1.06 -4.15
C VAL A 21 -22.48 -1.91 -2.88
N HIS A 22 -21.38 -1.89 -2.13
CA HIS A 22 -21.24 -2.60 -0.86
C HIS A 22 -22.27 -2.12 0.16
N ALA A 23 -22.41 -0.80 0.34
CA ALA A 23 -23.36 -0.21 1.27
C ALA A 23 -24.84 -0.44 0.86
N ALA A 24 -25.11 -0.59 -0.44
CA ALA A 24 -26.45 -0.85 -0.97
C ALA A 24 -26.80 -2.35 -1.07
N ALA A 25 -25.93 -3.25 -0.61
CA ALA A 25 -26.07 -4.70 -0.83
C ALA A 25 -27.43 -5.26 -0.38
N GLU A 26 -27.93 -4.87 0.80
CA GLU A 26 -29.23 -5.31 1.30
C GLU A 26 -30.39 -4.79 0.42
N THR A 27 -30.32 -3.52 -0.03
CA THR A 27 -31.31 -2.92 -0.91
C THR A 27 -31.34 -3.65 -2.26
N ILE A 28 -30.17 -3.95 -2.83
CA ILE A 28 -30.03 -4.68 -4.09
C ILE A 28 -30.70 -6.07 -3.97
N LEU A 29 -30.40 -6.80 -2.89
CA LEU A 29 -30.98 -8.12 -2.62
C LEU A 29 -32.48 -8.05 -2.42
N SER A 30 -32.98 -7.06 -1.70
CA SER A 30 -34.43 -6.87 -1.48
C SER A 30 -35.17 -6.62 -2.81
N VAL A 31 -34.65 -5.72 -3.65
CA VAL A 31 -35.22 -5.45 -4.96
C VAL A 31 -35.16 -6.68 -5.89
N ALA A 32 -34.01 -7.38 -5.90
CA ALA A 32 -33.87 -8.59 -6.69
C ALA A 32 -34.86 -9.68 -6.28
N SER A 33 -35.02 -9.88 -4.97
CA SER A 33 -35.97 -10.87 -4.42
C SER A 33 -37.44 -10.49 -4.76
N SER A 34 -37.79 -9.21 -4.65
CA SER A 34 -39.14 -8.71 -5.02
C SER A 34 -39.42 -8.89 -6.51
N ASN A 35 -38.44 -8.60 -7.36
CA ASN A 35 -38.56 -8.78 -8.81
C ASN A 35 -38.65 -10.29 -9.17
N ALA A 36 -37.93 -11.16 -8.48
CA ALA A 36 -38.03 -12.61 -8.68
C ALA A 36 -39.39 -13.15 -8.27
N ALA A 37 -39.90 -12.75 -7.11
CA ALA A 37 -41.23 -13.13 -6.64
C ALA A 37 -42.35 -12.64 -7.57
N ALA A 38 -42.22 -11.44 -8.13
CA ALA A 38 -43.18 -10.89 -9.11
C ALA A 38 -43.19 -11.71 -10.41
N ARG A 39 -42.02 -12.20 -10.86
CA ARG A 39 -41.93 -13.05 -12.04
C ARG A 39 -42.53 -14.44 -11.79
N GLU A 40 -42.25 -15.04 -10.62
CA GLU A 40 -42.76 -16.37 -10.27
C GLU A 40 -44.25 -16.39 -10.03
N SER A 41 -44.82 -15.32 -9.49
CA SER A 41 -46.27 -15.21 -9.23
C SER A 41 -47.12 -15.13 -10.48
N GLY A 42 -46.52 -14.95 -11.66
CA GLY A 42 -47.23 -14.91 -12.95
C GLY A 42 -48.25 -13.77 -13.05
N GLN A 43 -48.24 -12.80 -12.14
CA GLN A 43 -49.06 -11.60 -12.20
C GLN A 43 -48.53 -10.64 -13.27
N GLY A 44 -48.45 -11.08 -14.50
CA GLY A 44 -48.59 -10.23 -15.66
C GLY A 44 -49.97 -9.60 -15.55
N GLY A 45 -50.01 -8.24 -15.50
CA GLY A 45 -51.19 -7.49 -15.18
C GLY A 45 -52.42 -7.96 -15.93
N LEU A 46 -53.57 -7.92 -15.27
CA LEU A 46 -54.90 -8.28 -15.77
C LEU A 46 -55.31 -7.53 -17.06
N PHE A 47 -54.49 -6.64 -17.56
CA PHE A 47 -54.69 -5.74 -18.71
C PHE A 47 -53.59 -5.83 -19.79
N GLY A 48 -52.99 -6.99 -20.01
CA GLY A 48 -52.06 -7.24 -21.13
C GLY A 48 -50.76 -6.46 -21.04
N ASP A 49 -49.65 -7.05 -21.46
CA ASP A 49 -48.28 -6.54 -21.69
C ASP A 49 -47.93 -5.09 -21.26
N VAL A 50 -48.21 -4.74 -20.03
CA VAL A 50 -47.56 -3.62 -19.38
C VAL A 50 -46.29 -4.21 -18.78
N GLU A 51 -45.15 -3.93 -19.41
CA GLU A 51 -43.83 -4.16 -18.80
C GLU A 51 -43.94 -3.70 -17.34
N THR A 52 -43.89 -4.67 -16.40
CA THR A 52 -43.79 -4.33 -14.98
C THR A 52 -42.58 -3.45 -14.84
N PRO A 53 -42.69 -2.20 -14.37
CA PRO A 53 -41.54 -1.35 -14.24
C PRO A 53 -40.55 -2.07 -13.30
N HIS A 54 -39.46 -2.52 -13.87
CA HIS A 54 -38.34 -3.06 -13.06
C HIS A 54 -37.94 -1.93 -12.12
N ALA A 55 -38.04 -2.17 -10.82
CA ALA A 55 -37.56 -1.22 -9.85
C ALA A 55 -36.04 -1.04 -10.06
N ASP A 56 -35.67 0.12 -10.59
CA ASP A 56 -34.29 0.48 -10.75
C ASP A 56 -33.65 0.62 -9.37
N VAL A 57 -32.57 -0.13 -9.16
CA VAL A 57 -31.75 0.00 -7.95
C VAL A 57 -30.96 1.29 -8.05
N ARG A 58 -31.35 2.32 -7.31
CA ARG A 58 -30.57 3.54 -7.16
C ARG A 58 -29.53 3.32 -6.07
N ILE A 59 -28.25 3.28 -6.45
CA ILE A 59 -27.14 3.26 -5.51
C ILE A 59 -26.84 4.70 -5.13
N PRO A 60 -27.05 5.11 -3.86
CA PRO A 60 -26.71 6.47 -3.43
C PRO A 60 -25.19 6.68 -3.52
N PRO A 61 -24.75 7.89 -3.89
CA PRO A 61 -23.32 8.18 -3.92
C PRO A 61 -22.73 8.00 -2.51
N HIS A 62 -21.68 7.22 -2.41
CA HIS A 62 -20.97 6.95 -1.18
C HIS A 62 -19.57 7.55 -1.24
N GLN A 63 -18.95 7.79 -0.07
CA GLN A 63 -17.56 8.21 -0.04
C GLN A 63 -16.72 7.06 -0.61
N ALA A 64 -15.95 7.34 -1.66
CA ALA A 64 -15.09 6.34 -2.27
C ALA A 64 -14.08 5.79 -1.24
N TRP A 65 -13.89 4.49 -1.24
CA TRP A 65 -12.87 3.86 -0.40
C TRP A 65 -11.48 4.37 -0.78
N THR A 66 -10.68 4.67 0.23
CA THR A 66 -9.23 4.85 0.04
C THR A 66 -8.60 3.55 -0.47
N VAL A 67 -7.35 3.63 -0.92
CA VAL A 67 -6.59 2.42 -1.30
C VAL A 67 -6.49 1.46 -0.10
N ALA A 68 -6.26 2.00 1.11
CA ALA A 68 -6.17 1.21 2.33
C ALA A 68 -7.50 0.52 2.67
N ASP A 69 -8.64 1.24 2.57
CA ASP A 69 -9.96 0.65 2.81
C ASP A 69 -10.25 -0.47 1.81
N ARG A 70 -9.94 -0.26 0.53
CA ARG A 70 -10.12 -1.27 -0.52
C ARG A 70 -9.31 -2.52 -0.25
N MET A 71 -8.04 -2.36 0.13
CA MET A 71 -7.18 -3.48 0.49
C MET A 71 -7.69 -4.24 1.71
N ALA A 72 -8.19 -3.54 2.74
CA ALA A 72 -8.79 -4.16 3.92
C ALA A 72 -10.04 -4.99 3.53
N GLN A 73 -10.90 -4.45 2.71
CA GLN A 73 -12.09 -5.13 2.21
C GLN A 73 -11.77 -6.35 1.33
N GLU A 74 -10.76 -6.25 0.46
CA GLU A 74 -10.28 -7.39 -0.34
C GLU A 74 -9.72 -8.50 0.55
N LYS A 75 -8.91 -8.14 1.56
CA LYS A 75 -8.36 -9.10 2.52
C LYS A 75 -9.46 -9.81 3.30
N GLU A 76 -10.48 -9.09 3.74
CA GLU A 76 -11.64 -9.66 4.45
C GLU A 76 -12.45 -10.60 3.54
N ALA A 77 -12.69 -10.20 2.29
CA ALA A 77 -13.51 -10.95 1.35
C ALA A 77 -12.83 -12.21 0.81
N PHE A 78 -11.53 -12.17 0.53
CA PHE A 78 -10.77 -13.24 -0.14
C PHE A 78 -9.64 -13.84 0.68
N GLY A 79 -9.23 -13.21 1.76
CA GLY A 79 -8.04 -13.60 2.50
C GLY A 79 -6.71 -13.19 1.86
N PHE A 80 -6.74 -12.46 0.73
CA PHE A 80 -5.55 -11.93 0.05
C PHE A 80 -5.84 -10.57 -0.60
N TYR A 81 -4.80 -9.85 -1.00
CA TYR A 81 -4.88 -8.54 -1.66
C TYR A 81 -4.92 -8.72 -3.18
N PHE A 82 -5.87 -8.06 -3.83
CA PHE A 82 -6.11 -8.19 -5.27
C PHE A 82 -5.68 -6.95 -6.07
N SER A 83 -6.10 -5.76 -5.62
CA SER A 83 -5.87 -4.51 -6.36
C SER A 83 -4.49 -3.92 -6.11
N ALA A 84 -3.97 -4.06 -4.91
CA ALA A 84 -2.65 -3.58 -4.49
C ALA A 84 -2.18 -4.36 -3.27
N HIS A 85 -0.87 -4.45 -3.07
CA HIS A 85 -0.28 -5.06 -1.88
C HIS A 85 0.24 -3.99 -0.92
N PRO A 86 0.13 -4.14 0.42
CA PRO A 86 0.64 -3.16 1.38
C PRO A 86 2.10 -2.75 1.16
N VAL A 87 2.94 -3.67 0.67
CA VAL A 87 4.34 -3.40 0.31
C VAL A 87 4.48 -2.37 -0.81
N ASP A 88 3.48 -2.23 -1.71
CA ASP A 88 3.52 -1.28 -2.82
C ASP A 88 3.65 0.17 -2.36
N ARG A 89 3.14 0.49 -1.18
CA ARG A 89 3.27 1.80 -0.53
C ARG A 89 4.73 2.17 -0.27
N TYR A 90 5.59 1.17 -0.12
CA TYR A 90 7.01 1.32 0.19
C TYR A 90 7.92 0.98 -1.00
N ARG A 91 7.34 0.84 -2.21
CA ARG A 91 8.07 0.41 -3.42
C ARG A 91 9.35 1.20 -3.65
N HIS A 92 9.28 2.53 -3.55
CA HIS A 92 10.44 3.41 -3.75
C HIS A 92 11.57 3.17 -2.73
N LEU A 93 11.24 2.82 -1.47
CA LEU A 93 12.23 2.48 -0.44
C LEU A 93 12.81 1.08 -0.68
N ALA A 94 11.96 0.14 -1.08
CA ALA A 94 12.34 -1.23 -1.38
C ALA A 94 13.29 -1.29 -2.59
N GLU A 95 12.94 -0.61 -3.69
CA GLU A 95 13.75 -0.53 -4.90
C GLU A 95 15.10 0.15 -4.65
N ALA A 96 15.12 1.25 -3.88
CA ALA A 96 16.35 1.94 -3.51
C ALA A 96 17.34 1.05 -2.70
N ARG A 97 16.85 -0.01 -2.06
CA ARG A 97 17.64 -0.99 -1.33
C ARG A 97 17.89 -2.28 -2.12
N GLY A 98 17.44 -2.35 -3.38
CA GLY A 98 17.57 -3.52 -4.23
C GLY A 98 16.72 -4.71 -3.79
N ALA A 99 15.59 -4.47 -3.12
CA ALA A 99 14.67 -5.51 -2.70
C ALA A 99 14.05 -6.22 -3.91
N ARG A 100 13.87 -7.53 -3.78
CA ARG A 100 13.31 -8.41 -4.82
C ARG A 100 12.04 -9.07 -4.30
N SER A 101 11.05 -9.27 -5.16
CA SER A 101 9.86 -10.04 -4.82
C SER A 101 10.18 -11.54 -4.72
N TYR A 102 9.37 -12.26 -3.93
CA TYR A 102 9.53 -13.71 -3.79
C TYR A 102 9.39 -14.45 -5.12
N GLY A 103 8.41 -14.06 -5.94
CA GLY A 103 8.22 -14.65 -7.27
C GLY A 103 9.45 -14.48 -8.18
N LEU A 104 10.08 -13.31 -8.15
CA LEU A 104 11.32 -13.06 -8.90
C LEU A 104 12.48 -13.91 -8.37
N ILE A 105 12.58 -14.11 -7.05
CA ILE A 105 13.59 -14.98 -6.42
C ILE A 105 13.41 -16.42 -6.85
N CYS A 106 12.17 -16.94 -6.87
CA CYS A 106 11.88 -18.32 -7.30
C CYS A 106 12.28 -18.56 -8.76
N GLN A 107 12.07 -17.58 -9.63
CA GLN A 107 12.36 -17.66 -11.08
C GLN A 107 13.83 -17.37 -11.43
N SER A 108 14.61 -16.85 -10.49
CA SER A 108 15.98 -16.45 -10.73
C SER A 108 16.98 -17.52 -10.25
N PRO A 109 18.20 -17.53 -10.82
CA PRO A 109 19.31 -18.28 -10.22
C PRO A 109 19.57 -17.81 -8.79
N MET A 110 20.07 -18.73 -7.96
CA MET A 110 20.48 -18.38 -6.59
C MET A 110 21.54 -17.29 -6.62
N PRO A 111 21.48 -16.30 -5.70
CA PRO A 111 22.52 -15.31 -5.57
C PRO A 111 23.90 -15.96 -5.33
N ALA A 112 24.95 -15.32 -5.81
CA ALA A 112 26.30 -15.77 -5.49
C ALA A 112 26.53 -15.75 -3.97
N PRO A 113 27.14 -16.79 -3.41
CA PRO A 113 27.45 -16.83 -1.98
C PRO A 113 28.35 -15.64 -1.57
N ASN A 114 28.09 -15.06 -0.41
CA ASN A 114 28.95 -14.06 0.19
C ASN A 114 30.24 -14.71 0.74
N ALA A 115 31.11 -13.93 1.40
CA ALA A 115 32.37 -14.42 1.99
C ALA A 115 32.16 -15.53 3.03
N GLU A 116 30.94 -15.66 3.59
CA GLU A 116 30.57 -16.69 4.55
C GLU A 116 29.92 -17.92 3.89
N GLY A 117 29.89 -17.96 2.55
CA GLY A 117 29.27 -19.05 1.80
C GLY A 117 27.75 -19.01 1.75
N ARG A 118 27.10 -17.88 2.11
CA ARG A 118 25.65 -17.74 2.19
C ARG A 118 25.08 -16.97 1.00
N ALA A 119 24.01 -17.49 0.40
CA ALA A 119 23.29 -16.80 -0.65
C ALA A 119 22.31 -15.80 -0.02
N MET A 120 22.68 -14.52 -0.02
CA MET A 120 21.92 -13.45 0.63
C MET A 120 21.17 -12.61 -0.39
N THR A 121 19.96 -12.14 -0.02
CA THR A 121 19.21 -11.16 -0.80
C THR A 121 18.38 -10.27 0.11
N ILE A 122 17.79 -9.22 -0.46
CA ILE A 122 16.90 -8.30 0.24
C ILE A 122 15.50 -8.51 -0.32
N MET A 123 14.52 -8.56 0.57
CA MET A 123 13.09 -8.66 0.24
C MET A 123 12.31 -7.55 0.93
N ALA A 124 11.19 -7.18 0.33
CA ALA A 124 10.18 -6.33 0.96
C ALA A 124 8.93 -7.16 1.14
N ALA A 125 8.43 -7.29 2.35
CA ALA A 125 7.27 -8.13 2.64
C ALA A 125 6.45 -7.59 3.80
N MET A 126 5.16 -7.94 3.82
CA MET A 126 4.27 -7.81 4.95
C MET A 126 4.34 -9.09 5.79
N VAL A 127 4.23 -8.97 7.11
CA VAL A 127 4.11 -10.11 8.01
C VAL A 127 2.64 -10.44 8.21
N GLU A 128 2.22 -11.64 7.82
CA GLU A 128 0.81 -12.08 7.89
C GLU A 128 0.51 -12.85 9.18
N ASP A 129 1.37 -13.79 9.54
CA ASP A 129 1.20 -14.67 10.71
C ASP A 129 2.56 -15.11 11.27
N VAL A 130 2.62 -15.33 12.56
CA VAL A 130 3.82 -15.80 13.26
C VAL A 130 3.49 -16.96 14.17
N ARG A 131 4.29 -18.01 14.07
CA ARG A 131 4.19 -19.19 14.95
C ARG A 131 5.54 -19.49 15.59
N TRP A 132 5.57 -19.56 16.88
CA TRP A 132 6.73 -19.99 17.61
C TRP A 132 6.92 -21.51 17.50
N ARG A 133 8.13 -21.92 17.20
CA ARG A 133 8.52 -23.34 17.10
C ARG A 133 9.81 -23.57 17.87
N GLU A 134 10.11 -24.87 18.10
CA GLU A 134 11.37 -25.28 18.73
C GLU A 134 12.17 -26.17 17.78
N THR A 135 13.47 -25.95 17.77
CA THR A 135 14.40 -26.84 17.08
C THR A 135 14.58 -28.14 17.87
N LYS A 136 15.13 -29.18 17.22
CA LYS A 136 15.47 -30.45 17.90
C LYS A 136 16.43 -30.27 19.11
N ARG A 137 17.10 -29.11 19.21
CA ARG A 137 18.01 -28.78 20.31
C ARG A 137 17.37 -27.90 21.39
N GLY A 138 16.07 -27.68 21.34
CA GLY A 138 15.31 -26.88 22.30
C GLY A 138 15.40 -25.36 22.10
N ALA A 139 16.04 -24.86 21.03
CA ALA A 139 16.08 -23.44 20.75
C ALA A 139 14.78 -22.99 20.07
N ARG A 140 14.17 -21.92 20.58
CA ARG A 140 12.95 -21.32 19.99
C ARG A 140 13.30 -20.50 18.76
N TYR A 141 12.41 -20.53 17.78
CA TYR A 141 12.50 -19.71 16.58
C TYR A 141 11.11 -19.31 16.08
N ALA A 142 11.03 -18.23 15.32
CA ALA A 142 9.81 -17.81 14.68
C ALA A 142 9.70 -18.43 13.28
N SER A 143 8.58 -19.10 13.00
CA SER A 143 8.18 -19.49 11.65
C SER A 143 7.05 -18.54 11.24
N ALA A 144 7.29 -17.66 10.29
CA ALA A 144 6.34 -16.63 9.89
C ALA A 144 5.90 -16.81 8.45
N THR A 145 4.65 -16.43 8.19
CA THR A 145 4.10 -16.30 6.84
C THR A 145 4.21 -14.82 6.45
N PHE A 146 4.84 -14.60 5.32
CA PHE A 146 5.00 -13.29 4.70
C PHE A 146 4.25 -13.23 3.39
N SER A 147 3.94 -12.03 2.94
CA SER A 147 3.40 -11.78 1.61
C SER A 147 4.05 -10.59 0.92
N ASP A 148 4.10 -10.64 -0.40
CA ASP A 148 4.42 -9.54 -1.29
C ASP A 148 3.47 -9.55 -2.50
N GLN A 149 3.69 -8.69 -3.51
CA GLN A 149 2.85 -8.63 -4.72
C GLN A 149 2.80 -9.95 -5.50
N SER A 150 3.76 -10.84 -5.31
CA SER A 150 3.87 -12.10 -6.04
C SER A 150 3.19 -13.27 -5.33
N GLY A 151 2.81 -13.09 -4.05
CA GLY A 151 2.12 -14.09 -3.25
C GLY A 151 2.66 -14.25 -1.85
N GLN A 152 2.28 -15.36 -1.20
CA GLN A 152 2.70 -15.69 0.15
C GLN A 152 3.90 -16.65 0.15
N PHE A 153 4.74 -16.51 1.16
CA PHE A 153 5.85 -17.43 1.42
C PHE A 153 6.09 -17.61 2.92
N GLN A 154 6.76 -18.70 3.27
CA GLN A 154 7.16 -18.97 4.64
C GLN A 154 8.65 -18.72 4.83
N ALA A 155 9.00 -18.12 5.97
CA ALA A 155 10.38 -17.94 6.36
C ALA A 155 10.57 -18.22 7.86
N SER A 156 11.80 -18.62 8.22
CA SER A 156 12.19 -18.86 9.61
C SER A 156 13.15 -17.77 10.09
N CYS A 157 12.98 -17.34 11.33
CA CYS A 157 13.90 -16.42 11.99
C CYS A 157 14.42 -17.07 13.28
N PHE A 158 15.75 -17.10 13.46
CA PHE A 158 16.39 -17.71 14.61
C PHE A 158 17.01 -16.68 15.56
N ASP A 159 17.10 -15.43 15.13
CA ASP A 159 17.58 -14.32 15.93
C ASP A 159 16.49 -13.79 16.85
N GLU A 160 16.80 -13.55 18.12
CA GLU A 160 15.80 -13.14 19.12
C GLU A 160 15.20 -11.76 18.83
N GLU A 161 16.04 -10.79 18.42
CA GLU A 161 15.58 -9.44 18.08
C GLU A 161 14.73 -9.45 16.80
N GLY A 162 15.17 -10.21 15.80
CA GLY A 162 14.42 -10.42 14.57
C GLY A 162 13.05 -11.07 14.81
N CYS A 163 13.00 -12.07 15.69
CA CYS A 163 11.74 -12.72 16.07
C CYS A 163 10.77 -11.76 16.74
N LYS A 164 11.23 -10.91 17.66
CA LYS A 164 10.40 -9.88 18.31
C LYS A 164 9.89 -8.85 17.30
N ALA A 165 10.76 -8.38 16.42
CA ALA A 165 10.37 -7.43 15.37
C ALA A 165 9.30 -8.02 14.43
N ILE A 166 9.44 -9.29 14.07
CA ILE A 166 8.45 -10.00 13.23
C ILE A 166 7.10 -10.12 13.96
N GLU A 167 7.11 -10.42 15.27
CA GLU A 167 5.89 -10.52 16.06
C GLU A 167 5.16 -9.18 16.21
N GLU A 168 5.90 -8.09 16.41
CA GLU A 168 5.34 -6.73 16.44
C GLU A 168 4.73 -6.34 15.08
N LEU A 169 5.43 -6.59 13.99
CA LEU A 169 4.95 -6.34 12.64
C LEU A 169 3.70 -7.15 12.29
N ALA A 170 3.63 -8.41 12.72
CA ALA A 170 2.44 -9.25 12.50
C ALA A 170 1.22 -8.72 13.23
N ARG A 171 1.40 -8.22 14.47
CA ARG A 171 0.31 -7.64 15.26
C ARG A 171 -0.21 -6.34 14.64
N ASP A 172 0.70 -5.52 14.12
CA ASP A 172 0.37 -4.22 13.52
C ASP A 172 -0.08 -4.33 12.05
N GLY A 173 0.11 -5.51 11.41
CA GLY A 173 -0.16 -5.70 9.99
C GLY A 173 0.76 -4.86 9.10
N ASP A 174 2.03 -4.72 9.49
CA ASP A 174 2.96 -3.80 8.84
C ASP A 174 4.00 -4.52 7.96
N CYS A 175 4.70 -3.72 7.16
CA CYS A 175 5.68 -4.17 6.18
C CYS A 175 7.10 -3.88 6.63
N ALA A 176 8.04 -4.73 6.21
CA ALA A 176 9.45 -4.57 6.49
C ALA A 176 10.35 -4.90 5.31
N LEU A 177 11.53 -4.35 5.35
CA LEU A 177 12.67 -4.79 4.57
C LEU A 177 13.33 -5.96 5.31
N LEU A 178 13.52 -7.06 4.62
CA LEU A 178 14.09 -8.28 5.16
C LEU A 178 15.44 -8.56 4.48
N ILE A 179 16.48 -8.78 5.26
CA ILE A 179 17.70 -9.41 4.75
C ILE A 179 17.55 -10.90 4.99
N VAL A 180 17.57 -11.68 3.92
CA VAL A 180 17.30 -13.11 3.99
C VAL A 180 18.45 -13.92 3.40
N GLU A 181 18.67 -15.08 3.97
CA GLU A 181 19.48 -16.16 3.42
C GLU A 181 18.57 -17.13 2.69
N LEU A 182 18.96 -17.51 1.50
CA LEU A 182 18.26 -18.46 0.65
C LEU A 182 19.04 -19.77 0.60
N ASP A 183 18.33 -20.87 0.73
CA ASP A 183 18.86 -22.21 0.55
C ASP A 183 17.91 -23.00 -0.36
N ARG A 184 18.43 -23.64 -1.41
CA ARG A 184 17.63 -24.47 -2.32
C ARG A 184 18.21 -25.87 -2.34
N LEU A 185 17.47 -26.79 -1.78
CA LEU A 185 17.85 -28.21 -1.83
C LEU A 185 17.68 -28.78 -3.24
N PRO A 186 18.49 -29.76 -3.63
CA PRO A 186 18.31 -30.44 -4.89
C PRO A 186 16.91 -31.04 -5.01
N GLY A 187 16.17 -30.68 -6.07
CA GLY A 187 14.81 -31.12 -6.34
C GLY A 187 13.71 -30.24 -5.73
N GLU A 188 14.03 -29.21 -4.95
CA GLU A 188 13.04 -28.21 -4.51
C GLU A 188 12.90 -27.11 -5.56
N GLU A 189 11.65 -26.78 -5.92
CA GLU A 189 11.35 -25.71 -6.89
C GLU A 189 11.55 -24.32 -6.26
N THR A 190 11.21 -24.18 -4.98
CA THR A 190 11.27 -22.93 -4.25
C THR A 190 12.39 -22.92 -3.21
N PRO A 191 13.09 -21.80 -3.01
CA PRO A 191 14.12 -21.72 -1.99
C PRO A 191 13.51 -21.65 -0.59
N ARG A 192 14.19 -22.20 0.38
CA ARG A 192 13.95 -21.96 1.81
C ARG A 192 14.47 -20.58 2.16
N VAL A 193 13.67 -19.84 2.91
CA VAL A 193 13.98 -18.47 3.30
C VAL A 193 14.28 -18.43 4.80
N THR A 194 15.45 -17.92 5.17
CA THR A 194 15.82 -17.65 6.56
C THR A 194 16.03 -16.15 6.74
N VAL A 195 15.24 -15.52 7.60
CA VAL A 195 15.36 -14.11 7.94
C VAL A 195 16.59 -13.91 8.82
N ARG A 196 17.47 -12.99 8.42
CA ARG A 196 18.68 -12.61 9.14
C ARG A 196 18.60 -11.23 9.76
N SER A 197 17.82 -10.34 9.15
CA SER A 197 17.58 -9.00 9.70
C SER A 197 16.20 -8.51 9.24
N VAL A 198 15.55 -7.74 10.10
CA VAL A 198 14.25 -7.14 9.87
C VAL A 198 14.36 -5.64 10.14
N GLU A 199 14.00 -4.83 9.16
CA GLU A 199 13.97 -3.38 9.30
C GLU A 199 12.55 -2.88 8.93
N PRO A 200 11.72 -2.46 9.91
CA PRO A 200 10.38 -1.94 9.63
C PRO A 200 10.43 -0.74 8.68
N PHE A 201 9.55 -0.70 7.68
CA PHE A 201 9.54 0.43 6.73
C PHE A 201 9.22 1.75 7.40
N ARG A 202 8.46 1.78 8.50
CA ARG A 202 8.24 2.99 9.30
C ARG A 202 9.55 3.57 9.82
N ALA A 203 10.47 2.73 10.29
CA ALA A 203 11.78 3.16 10.77
C ALA A 203 12.64 3.69 9.62
N ILE A 204 12.63 3.01 8.47
CA ILE A 204 13.35 3.47 7.26
C ILE A 204 12.80 4.82 6.79
N ALA A 205 11.47 4.97 6.74
CA ALA A 205 10.81 6.20 6.29
C ALA A 205 11.13 7.39 7.20
N SER A 206 11.04 7.20 8.52
CA SER A 206 11.36 8.26 9.49
C SER A 206 12.84 8.65 9.51
N ALA A 207 13.74 7.71 9.23
CA ALA A 207 15.17 7.97 9.11
C ALA A 207 15.57 8.53 7.74
N SER A 208 14.74 8.37 6.72
CA SER A 208 15.02 8.79 5.35
C SER A 208 14.72 10.27 5.16
N ARG A 209 15.59 10.96 4.41
CA ARG A 209 15.33 12.32 3.94
C ARG A 209 14.69 12.23 2.57
N MET A 210 13.42 12.59 2.48
CA MET A 210 12.62 12.53 1.26
C MET A 210 12.39 13.93 0.69
N GLU A 211 12.25 14.04 -0.61
CA GLU A 211 11.74 15.24 -1.30
C GLU A 211 10.35 14.93 -1.84
N LEU A 212 9.36 15.63 -1.34
CA LEU A 212 8.00 15.60 -1.86
C LEU A 212 7.72 16.87 -2.66
N THR A 213 7.28 16.75 -3.89
CA THR A 213 6.76 17.86 -4.69
C THR A 213 5.33 17.55 -5.09
N VAL A 214 4.41 18.46 -4.79
CA VAL A 214 2.97 18.32 -5.03
C VAL A 214 2.50 19.41 -5.98
N ASP A 215 1.85 19.02 -7.07
CA ASP A 215 1.12 19.95 -7.95
C ASP A 215 -0.19 20.34 -7.29
N VAL A 216 -0.49 21.65 -7.25
CA VAL A 216 -1.72 22.17 -6.68
C VAL A 216 -2.56 22.86 -7.75
N GLN A 217 -3.87 22.61 -7.73
CA GLN A 217 -4.83 23.16 -8.69
C GLN A 217 -5.81 24.15 -8.05
N THR A 218 -6.06 24.06 -6.75
CA THR A 218 -7.05 24.90 -6.03
C THR A 218 -6.49 25.42 -4.70
N ALA A 219 -7.02 26.55 -4.24
CA ALA A 219 -6.64 27.13 -2.94
C ALA A 219 -7.03 26.22 -1.77
N ASP A 220 -8.21 25.61 -1.82
CA ASP A 220 -8.69 24.69 -0.77
C ASP A 220 -7.76 23.49 -0.60
N ALA A 221 -7.14 23.02 -1.71
CA ALA A 221 -6.16 21.93 -1.67
C ALA A 221 -4.88 22.33 -0.92
N VAL A 222 -4.47 23.61 -0.98
CA VAL A 222 -3.33 24.13 -0.21
C VAL A 222 -3.64 24.12 1.29
N GLU A 223 -4.84 24.53 1.68
CA GLU A 223 -5.27 24.53 3.08
C GLU A 223 -5.33 23.10 3.64
N ALA A 224 -5.89 22.16 2.87
CA ALA A 224 -5.94 20.76 3.25
C ALA A 224 -4.52 20.16 3.39
N LEU A 225 -3.60 20.47 2.47
CA LEU A 225 -2.21 20.07 2.56
C LEU A 225 -1.53 20.66 3.80
N ALA A 226 -1.75 21.96 4.08
CA ALA A 226 -1.17 22.61 5.24
C ALA A 226 -1.64 21.97 6.56
N ALA A 227 -2.94 21.65 6.67
CA ALA A 227 -3.50 20.98 7.83
C ALA A 227 -2.87 19.58 8.05
N LEU A 228 -2.66 18.82 6.99
CA LEU A 228 -2.03 17.50 7.04
C LEU A 228 -0.54 17.63 7.45
N LEU A 229 0.19 18.55 6.86
CA LEU A 229 1.61 18.78 7.15
C LEU A 229 1.86 19.31 8.57
N ALA A 230 0.89 20.01 9.15
CA ALA A 230 1.00 20.48 10.55
C ALA A 230 1.13 19.31 11.53
N GLY A 231 0.53 18.15 11.23
CA GLY A 231 0.67 16.92 12.00
C GLY A 231 1.90 16.06 11.68
N ALA A 232 2.62 16.40 10.61
CA ALA A 232 3.74 15.60 10.10
C ALA A 232 5.13 16.14 10.51
N GLY A 233 5.23 16.90 11.58
CA GLY A 233 6.50 17.44 12.08
C GLY A 233 7.45 16.39 12.65
N GLY A 234 8.73 16.79 12.86
CA GLY A 234 9.72 15.93 13.53
C GLY A 234 10.54 15.02 12.63
N GLY A 235 10.42 15.16 11.31
CA GLY A 235 11.20 14.43 10.32
C GLY A 235 12.34 15.24 9.72
N ARG A 236 12.83 14.77 8.56
CA ARG A 236 13.94 15.36 7.80
C ARG A 236 13.62 15.59 6.31
N SER A 237 12.37 15.38 5.92
CA SER A 237 11.95 15.46 4.54
C SER A 237 11.61 16.90 4.15
N GLU A 238 11.85 17.21 2.88
CA GLU A 238 11.56 18.51 2.28
C GLU A 238 10.25 18.44 1.49
N VAL A 239 9.40 19.46 1.61
CA VAL A 239 8.15 19.58 0.88
C VAL A 239 8.17 20.80 -0.02
N PHE A 240 7.81 20.57 -1.27
CA PHE A 240 7.65 21.62 -2.28
C PHE A 240 6.23 21.57 -2.84
N LEU A 241 5.67 22.75 -3.05
CA LEU A 241 4.43 22.94 -3.77
C LEU A 241 4.74 23.46 -5.17
N ARG A 242 4.06 22.97 -6.16
CA ARG A 242 4.16 23.43 -7.54
C ARG A 242 2.79 23.90 -8.01
N ALA A 243 2.70 25.15 -8.42
CA ALA A 243 1.48 25.77 -8.88
C ALA A 243 1.65 26.28 -10.32
N PRO A 244 0.66 26.10 -11.21
CA PRO A 244 0.69 26.70 -12.53
C PRO A 244 0.68 28.23 -12.41
N VAL A 245 1.53 28.91 -13.21
CA VAL A 245 1.55 30.37 -13.24
C VAL A 245 0.93 30.85 -14.55
N ASN A 246 1.68 30.94 -15.62
CA ASN A 246 1.21 31.30 -16.96
C ASN A 246 2.05 30.57 -18.01
N ASP A 247 1.51 30.40 -19.22
CA ASP A 247 2.24 29.91 -20.39
C ASP A 247 3.05 28.60 -20.20
N GLY A 248 2.48 27.65 -19.45
CA GLY A 248 3.12 26.35 -19.22
C GLY A 248 4.22 26.34 -18.16
N GLN A 249 4.47 27.48 -17.49
CA GLN A 249 5.40 27.57 -16.37
C GLN A 249 4.71 27.26 -15.05
N ALA A 250 5.45 26.64 -14.12
CA ALA A 250 4.99 26.39 -12.75
C ALA A 250 5.92 27.05 -11.74
N ALA A 251 5.33 27.70 -10.75
CA ALA A 251 6.08 28.18 -9.59
C ALA A 251 6.32 27.02 -8.63
N ARG A 252 7.57 26.86 -8.17
CA ARG A 252 7.93 25.91 -7.13
C ARG A 252 8.20 26.64 -5.84
N VAL A 253 7.42 26.34 -4.81
CA VAL A 253 7.47 26.97 -3.48
C VAL A 253 7.97 25.94 -2.47
N PHE A 254 8.98 26.32 -1.70
CA PHE A 254 9.49 25.50 -0.61
C PHE A 254 8.63 25.70 0.64
N LEU A 255 8.02 24.63 1.15
CA LEU A 255 7.15 24.67 2.33
C LEU A 255 7.89 24.38 3.63
N GLY A 256 9.03 23.70 3.58
CA GLY A 256 9.85 23.40 4.76
C GLY A 256 10.64 22.09 4.62
N ASP A 257 11.47 21.80 5.65
CA ASP A 257 12.43 20.70 5.71
C ASP A 257 12.38 19.90 7.02
N GLY A 258 11.30 19.97 7.75
CA GLY A 258 11.15 19.30 9.05
C GLY A 258 10.06 18.23 9.08
N TYR A 259 9.65 17.69 7.94
CA TYR A 259 8.51 16.78 7.85
C TYR A 259 8.92 15.32 7.95
N SER A 260 8.08 14.54 8.65
CA SER A 260 8.13 13.08 8.64
C SER A 260 7.13 12.58 7.60
N LEU A 261 7.63 12.14 6.44
CA LEU A 261 6.81 11.68 5.32
C LEU A 261 6.92 10.17 5.20
N GLY A 262 5.96 9.48 5.79
CA GLY A 262 5.75 8.05 5.59
C GLY A 262 4.73 7.76 4.48
N ALA A 263 4.46 6.48 4.24
CA ALA A 263 3.47 6.06 3.25
C ALA A 263 2.07 6.61 3.57
N ASP A 264 1.68 6.64 4.84
CA ASP A 264 0.37 7.13 5.27
C ASP A 264 0.15 8.61 4.92
N GLN A 265 1.17 9.45 5.12
CA GLN A 265 1.11 10.86 4.78
C GLN A 265 1.03 11.06 3.27
N VAL A 266 1.79 10.29 2.51
CA VAL A 266 1.78 10.35 1.03
C VAL A 266 0.44 9.90 0.47
N ASP A 267 -0.12 8.81 0.97
CA ASP A 267 -1.44 8.33 0.59
C ASP A 267 -2.54 9.34 0.94
N ALA A 268 -2.50 9.91 2.15
CA ALA A 268 -3.43 10.97 2.55
C ALA A 268 -3.35 12.19 1.63
N ILE A 269 -2.14 12.61 1.24
CA ILE A 269 -1.95 13.71 0.27
C ILE A 269 -2.55 13.35 -1.09
N ALA A 270 -2.36 12.12 -1.57
CA ALA A 270 -2.87 11.66 -2.85
C ALA A 270 -4.42 11.62 -2.91
N THR A 271 -5.11 11.54 -1.76
CA THR A 271 -6.58 11.58 -1.70
C THR A 271 -7.17 13.00 -1.71
N ILE A 272 -6.36 14.03 -1.49
CA ILE A 272 -6.84 15.42 -1.48
C ILE A 272 -7.20 15.86 -2.90
N LYS A 273 -8.46 16.20 -3.13
CA LYS A 273 -8.94 16.69 -4.42
C LYS A 273 -8.21 17.98 -4.80
N GLY A 274 -7.63 18.00 -6.00
CA GLY A 274 -6.87 19.17 -6.48
C GLY A 274 -5.38 19.13 -6.14
N LEU A 275 -4.88 18.02 -5.57
CA LEU A 275 -3.46 17.73 -5.45
C LEU A 275 -3.07 16.55 -6.36
N THR A 276 -1.85 16.59 -6.86
CA THR A 276 -1.22 15.49 -7.57
C THR A 276 0.24 15.38 -7.14
N ILE A 277 0.68 14.22 -6.73
CA ILE A 277 2.08 13.99 -6.38
C ILE A 277 2.90 14.02 -7.68
N HIS A 278 3.73 15.05 -7.82
CA HIS A 278 4.62 15.21 -8.95
C HIS A 278 5.93 14.45 -8.76
N LYS A 279 6.45 14.43 -7.52
CA LYS A 279 7.72 13.81 -7.18
C LYS A 279 7.71 13.35 -5.74
N PHE A 280 8.13 12.11 -5.49
CA PHE A 280 8.42 11.61 -4.16
C PHE A 280 9.66 10.71 -4.22
N GLU A 281 10.81 11.24 -3.84
CA GLU A 281 12.09 10.56 -3.98
C GLU A 281 12.96 10.74 -2.73
N ARG A 282 13.87 9.78 -2.53
CA ARG A 282 14.89 9.89 -1.50
C ARG A 282 15.92 10.94 -1.91
N MET A 283 16.24 11.84 -1.01
CA MET A 283 17.33 12.79 -1.22
C MET A 283 18.68 12.09 -1.07
N GLU A 284 19.47 12.07 -2.13
CA GLU A 284 20.87 11.66 -2.02
C GLU A 284 21.61 12.69 -1.18
N VAL A 285 22.19 12.24 -0.08
CA VAL A 285 23.19 13.04 0.65
C VAL A 285 24.47 13.01 -0.20
N LYS A 286 24.66 14.00 -1.06
CA LYS A 286 25.96 14.22 -1.67
C LYS A 286 26.94 14.47 -0.52
N ALA A 287 27.91 13.59 -0.42
CA ALA A 287 29.05 13.74 0.49
C ALA A 287 29.96 14.88 -0.01
N ASP A 288 29.43 16.11 -0.01
CA ASP A 288 30.20 17.31 -0.30
C ASP A 288 29.89 18.37 0.74
N GLY A 289 30.99 18.83 1.35
CA GLY A 289 31.17 19.83 2.34
C GLY A 289 30.05 20.82 2.57
N TYR A 290 29.85 21.08 3.86
CA TYR A 290 29.17 22.20 4.46
C TYR A 290 28.92 23.37 3.47
N ARG A 291 27.74 23.39 2.85
CA ARG A 291 27.16 24.62 2.33
C ARG A 291 26.05 25.01 3.28
N THR A 292 26.36 25.91 4.18
CA THR A 292 25.37 26.73 4.89
C THR A 292 24.47 27.41 3.85
N ARG A 293 23.32 26.77 3.59
CA ARG A 293 22.29 27.40 2.79
C ARG A 293 21.51 28.32 3.69
N THR A 294 21.85 29.63 3.59
CA THR A 294 21.03 30.72 4.13
C THR A 294 19.57 30.47 3.77
N ARG A 295 18.72 30.39 4.80
CA ARG A 295 17.26 30.38 4.70
C ARG A 295 16.81 31.56 3.83
N ARG A 296 16.55 31.32 2.56
CA ARG A 296 15.76 32.20 1.72
C ARG A 296 14.51 31.39 1.35
N SER A 297 13.38 31.77 1.98
CA SER A 297 12.07 31.46 1.40
C SER A 297 12.04 32.19 0.06
N GLY A 298 12.09 31.45 -1.02
CA GLY A 298 12.19 31.98 -2.36
C GLY A 298 11.34 31.20 -3.33
N MET A 299 10.44 31.88 -4.00
CA MET A 299 9.70 31.41 -5.15
C MET A 299 10.66 31.23 -6.32
N ARG A 300 10.73 30.08 -6.94
CA ARG A 300 11.48 29.86 -8.19
C ARG A 300 10.51 29.45 -9.30
N LEU A 301 10.61 30.09 -10.44
CA LEU A 301 9.96 29.68 -11.68
C LEU A 301 10.77 28.53 -12.29
N VAL A 302 10.11 27.46 -12.69
CA VAL A 302 10.66 26.31 -13.42
C VAL A 302 9.87 26.17 -14.71
N GLY A 303 10.59 26.13 -15.80
CA GLY A 303 10.05 25.89 -17.13
C GLY A 303 9.98 24.41 -17.49
#